data_4690f530e4da5b476d6212dc7465c71e
#
_entry.id   4690f530e4da5b476d6212dc7465c71e
#
_cell.length_a   1.000
_cell.length_b   1.000
_cell.length_c   1.000
_cell.angle_alpha   90.00
_cell.angle_beta   90.00
_cell.angle_gamma   90.00
#
_symmetry.space_group_name_H-M   'P 1'
#
loop_
_entity.id
_entity.type
_entity.pdbx_description
1 polymer ?
#
loop_
_entity_poly.entity_id
_entity_poly.type
_entity_poly.pdbx_seq_one_letter_code
_entity_poly.pdbx_strand_id
1 'polypeptide(L)'
;FSEKMPISRLLIAEEYPVEKRKEILAENRYLLTGKRSQEKEREGEYDWFQEEVPVYRYQSAEIILQKVTGRMELKEKVVADTSVRGMIGVYSPIHRIGKTKFAIRTARQLGRSVPVLYLNLEGNSGDNYYFQNREGNDLGDLLYYMRQDNMNLGLKLVGMIRQKGGVDYIPAIRNEQDFRNVDREEWLRLFEAILEKSIYEILLLDLGDSINGLYQILENCGRIYTPYIDEGIAKAKLDQYEKSLRISGHGEILSRTVKKRIGRTKMQERYLPGKRGEAQKDE
;
A
#
# COMPACT_ATOMS: atom_id res chain seq x y z
N PHE A 1 16.20 17.79 -46.17
CA PHE A 1 16.92 17.06 -45.09
C PHE A 1 16.05 17.15 -43.85
N SER A 2 15.33 16.07 -43.55
CA SER A 2 14.57 15.94 -42.29
C SER A 2 15.56 15.38 -41.26
N GLU A 3 16.13 16.24 -40.44
CA GLU A 3 16.87 15.81 -39.27
C GLU A 3 15.91 15.07 -38.31
N LYS A 4 16.08 13.76 -38.19
CA LYS A 4 15.39 13.00 -37.17
C LYS A 4 15.92 13.44 -35.81
N MET A 5 15.16 14.24 -35.06
CA MET A 5 15.52 14.57 -33.69
C MET A 5 15.51 13.30 -32.84
N PRO A 6 16.57 13.07 -32.06
CA PRO A 6 16.61 11.89 -31.19
C PRO A 6 15.52 11.97 -30.11
N ILE A 7 14.85 10.85 -29.87
CA ILE A 7 13.86 10.72 -28.81
C ILE A 7 14.62 10.67 -27.47
N SER A 8 14.30 11.56 -26.53
CA SER A 8 15.01 11.59 -25.24
C SER A 8 14.76 10.34 -24.40
N ARG A 9 13.57 9.75 -24.50
CA ARG A 9 13.19 8.51 -23.76
C ARG A 9 12.22 7.68 -24.57
N LEU A 10 12.52 6.39 -24.69
CA LEU A 10 11.75 5.43 -25.46
C LEU A 10 11.34 4.26 -24.58
N LEU A 11 10.04 4.00 -24.46
CA LEU A 11 9.50 2.81 -23.79
C LEU A 11 8.95 1.86 -24.86
N ILE A 12 9.49 0.66 -24.94
CA ILE A 12 9.13 -0.34 -25.96
C ILE A 12 8.69 -1.62 -25.27
N ALA A 13 7.68 -2.30 -25.83
CA ALA A 13 7.26 -3.61 -25.39
C ALA A 13 8.27 -4.70 -25.75
N GLU A 14 8.42 -5.72 -24.90
CA GLU A 14 9.34 -6.84 -25.09
C GLU A 14 9.09 -7.61 -26.39
N GLU A 15 7.83 -7.64 -26.83
CA GLU A 15 7.39 -8.32 -28.05
C GLU A 15 7.77 -7.57 -29.35
N TYR A 16 8.23 -6.31 -29.25
CA TYR A 16 8.64 -5.57 -30.46
C TYR A 16 9.98 -6.10 -30.99
N PRO A 17 10.12 -6.35 -32.32
CA PRO A 17 11.32 -6.98 -32.90
C PRO A 17 12.61 -6.24 -32.59
N VAL A 18 13.64 -6.97 -32.17
CA VAL A 18 14.94 -6.44 -31.73
C VAL A 18 15.62 -5.60 -32.83
N GLU A 19 15.58 -6.06 -34.08
CA GLU A 19 16.18 -5.36 -35.21
C GLU A 19 15.56 -3.96 -35.39
N LYS A 20 14.23 -3.88 -35.28
CA LYS A 20 13.51 -2.62 -35.41
C LYS A 20 13.71 -1.66 -34.23
N ARG A 21 13.99 -2.22 -33.03
CA ARG A 21 14.29 -1.40 -31.84
C ARG A 21 15.62 -0.63 -32.02
N LYS A 22 16.60 -1.27 -32.65
CA LYS A 22 17.92 -0.67 -32.89
C LYS A 22 17.89 0.51 -33.86
N GLU A 23 16.92 0.54 -34.76
CA GLU A 23 16.78 1.62 -35.74
C GLU A 23 16.21 2.93 -35.15
N ILE A 24 15.62 2.87 -33.96
CA ILE A 24 15.02 4.04 -33.29
C ILE A 24 16.10 4.74 -32.47
N LEU A 25 16.48 5.96 -32.84
CA LEU A 25 17.44 6.76 -32.08
C LEU A 25 16.80 7.31 -30.81
N ALA A 26 17.27 6.87 -29.64
CA ALA A 26 16.82 7.33 -28.35
C ALA A 26 17.99 7.42 -27.36
N GLU A 27 17.99 8.46 -26.51
CA GLU A 27 19.02 8.65 -25.48
C GLU A 27 18.91 7.64 -24.34
N ASN A 28 17.68 7.34 -23.93
CA ASN A 28 17.39 6.39 -22.88
C ASN A 28 16.32 5.40 -23.37
N ARG A 29 16.58 4.12 -23.19
CA ARG A 29 15.70 3.05 -23.65
C ARG A 29 15.18 2.25 -22.46
N TYR A 30 13.87 2.00 -22.44
CA TYR A 30 13.18 1.25 -21.42
C TYR A 30 12.41 0.12 -22.10
N LEU A 31 12.61 -1.12 -21.60
CA LEU A 31 11.95 -2.31 -22.12
C LEU A 31 10.83 -2.77 -21.18
N LEU A 32 9.59 -2.74 -21.66
CA LEU A 32 8.43 -3.20 -20.91
C LEU A 32 8.38 -4.73 -20.94
N THR A 33 8.69 -5.39 -19.80
CA THR A 33 8.85 -6.84 -19.72
C THR A 33 7.75 -7.53 -18.92
N GLY A 34 7.43 -8.78 -19.26
CA GLY A 34 6.47 -9.62 -18.53
C GLY A 34 7.08 -10.32 -17.31
N LYS A 35 8.41 -10.45 -17.21
CA LYS A 35 9.12 -11.08 -16.09
C LYS A 35 9.87 -10.05 -15.26
N ARG A 36 9.99 -10.28 -13.93
CA ARG A 36 10.81 -9.44 -13.04
C ARG A 36 12.31 -9.61 -13.33
N SER A 37 13.09 -8.56 -13.12
CA SER A 37 14.55 -8.60 -13.33
C SER A 37 15.26 -9.71 -12.55
N GLN A 38 14.81 -10.00 -11.32
CA GLN A 38 15.38 -11.06 -10.46
C GLN A 38 15.10 -12.49 -10.96
N GLU A 39 13.98 -12.71 -11.67
CA GLU A 39 13.65 -14.01 -12.26
C GLU A 39 14.51 -14.28 -13.51
N LYS A 40 14.85 -13.23 -14.25
CA LYS A 40 15.68 -13.33 -15.45
C LYS A 40 17.14 -13.64 -15.15
N GLU A 41 17.68 -13.15 -14.04
CA GLU A 41 19.05 -13.47 -13.60
C GLU A 41 19.22 -14.95 -13.20
N ARG A 42 18.13 -15.60 -12.75
CA ARG A 42 18.15 -17.04 -12.38
C ARG A 42 18.03 -17.98 -13.56
N GLU A 43 17.41 -17.56 -14.66
CA GLU A 43 17.18 -18.42 -15.84
C GLU A 43 18.30 -18.34 -16.89
N GLY A 44 19.28 -17.44 -16.76
CA GLY A 44 20.47 -17.35 -17.63
C GLY A 44 20.20 -17.05 -19.11
N GLU A 45 19.02 -16.58 -19.46
CA GLU A 45 18.49 -16.60 -20.82
C GLU A 45 18.36 -15.22 -21.51
N TYR A 46 19.06 -14.17 -21.03
CA TYR A 46 18.94 -12.85 -21.65
C TYR A 46 20.28 -12.19 -21.95
N ASP A 47 20.51 -12.08 -23.27
CA ASP A 47 21.51 -11.18 -23.84
C ASP A 47 20.95 -9.74 -23.76
N TRP A 48 21.19 -9.08 -22.63
CA TRP A 48 20.85 -7.67 -22.44
C TRP A 48 21.80 -6.84 -23.30
N PHE A 49 21.29 -6.22 -24.34
CA PHE A 49 21.99 -5.09 -24.90
C PHE A 49 22.18 -4.06 -23.76
N GLN A 50 23.41 -3.69 -23.48
CA GLN A 50 23.88 -2.87 -22.35
C GLN A 50 23.15 -1.51 -22.19
N GLU A 51 22.14 -1.21 -23.00
CA GLU A 51 21.48 0.11 -23.11
C GLU A 51 19.97 0.10 -22.79
N GLU A 52 19.31 -1.05 -22.55
CA GLU A 52 17.86 -1.09 -22.30
C GLU A 52 17.56 -1.36 -20.82
N VAL A 53 16.87 -0.42 -20.14
CA VAL A 53 16.46 -0.57 -18.73
C VAL A 53 15.17 -1.35 -18.64
N PRO A 54 15.11 -2.52 -17.96
CA PRO A 54 13.91 -3.32 -17.85
C PRO A 54 12.88 -2.62 -16.94
N VAL A 55 11.65 -2.55 -17.43
CA VAL A 55 10.48 -2.02 -16.71
C VAL A 55 9.40 -3.10 -16.70
N TYR A 56 9.02 -3.56 -15.52
CA TYR A 56 7.99 -4.59 -15.39
C TYR A 56 6.62 -4.05 -15.82
N ARG A 57 5.90 -4.77 -16.73
CA ARG A 57 4.65 -4.28 -17.36
C ARG A 57 3.43 -4.31 -16.43
N TYR A 58 3.38 -5.26 -15.49
CA TYR A 58 2.22 -5.45 -14.62
C TYR A 58 2.36 -4.63 -13.33
N GLN A 59 2.58 -3.34 -13.47
CA GLN A 59 2.62 -2.34 -12.40
C GLN A 59 1.81 -1.11 -12.82
N SER A 60 1.56 -0.19 -11.89
CA SER A 60 0.76 0.98 -12.22
C SER A 60 1.42 1.85 -13.29
N ALA A 61 0.62 2.51 -14.12
CA ALA A 61 1.11 3.43 -15.15
C ALA A 61 1.98 4.55 -14.54
N GLU A 62 1.67 4.97 -13.31
CA GLU A 62 2.43 6.00 -12.59
C GLU A 62 3.86 5.51 -12.24
N ILE A 63 4.01 4.26 -11.81
CA ILE A 63 5.33 3.65 -11.53
C ILE A 63 6.11 3.50 -12.84
N ILE A 64 5.47 3.06 -13.92
CA ILE A 64 6.10 2.97 -15.23
C ILE A 64 6.59 4.35 -15.69
N LEU A 65 5.72 5.36 -15.63
CA LEU A 65 6.07 6.75 -15.99
C LEU A 65 7.20 7.29 -15.11
N GLN A 66 7.18 7.02 -13.81
CA GLN A 66 8.22 7.46 -12.89
C GLN A 66 9.58 6.85 -13.24
N LYS A 67 9.64 5.55 -13.53
CA LYS A 67 10.87 4.87 -13.97
C LYS A 67 11.38 5.43 -15.31
N VAL A 68 10.48 5.67 -16.26
CA VAL A 68 10.84 6.17 -17.58
C VAL A 68 11.20 7.65 -17.55
N THR A 69 10.51 8.48 -16.76
CA THR A 69 10.73 9.94 -16.77
C THR A 69 11.84 10.39 -15.82
N GLY A 70 12.27 9.53 -14.90
CA GLY A 70 13.28 9.89 -13.90
C GLY A 70 12.84 11.04 -12.98
N ARG A 71 11.57 11.41 -12.96
CA ARG A 71 11.03 12.44 -12.07
C ARG A 71 10.89 11.90 -10.66
N MET A 72 12.01 11.78 -9.97
CA MET A 72 12.01 11.91 -8.53
C MET A 72 11.80 13.39 -8.22
N GLU A 73 10.57 13.80 -7.95
CA GLU A 73 10.38 15.04 -7.19
C GLU A 73 11.02 14.85 -5.83
N LEU A 74 12.14 15.51 -5.62
CA LEU A 74 12.79 15.70 -4.32
C LEU A 74 11.84 16.53 -3.44
N LYS A 75 10.86 15.88 -2.83
CA LYS A 75 10.09 16.42 -1.72
C LYS A 75 10.36 15.54 -0.51
N GLU A 76 11.05 16.17 0.44
CA GLU A 76 11.28 15.73 1.83
C GLU A 76 11.50 14.23 2.02
N LYS A 77 12.75 13.88 2.25
CA LYS A 77 13.17 12.59 2.79
C LYS A 77 12.51 12.35 4.17
N VAL A 78 11.28 11.85 4.16
CA VAL A 78 10.98 10.85 5.16
C VAL A 78 11.69 9.60 4.64
N VAL A 79 12.78 9.23 5.28
CA VAL A 79 13.49 7.96 4.98
C VAL A 79 12.48 6.85 5.25
N ALA A 80 11.70 6.49 4.23
CA ALA A 80 10.98 5.24 4.24
C ALA A 80 12.08 4.19 4.18
N ASP A 81 12.22 3.43 5.26
CA ASP A 81 13.13 2.31 5.32
C ASP A 81 12.67 1.29 4.27
N THR A 82 13.24 1.38 3.07
CA THR A 82 12.91 0.55 1.91
C THR A 82 13.43 -0.89 2.07
N SER A 83 14.05 -1.22 3.22
CA SER A 83 14.51 -2.57 3.52
C SER A 83 13.38 -3.53 3.89
N VAL A 84 12.20 -3.00 4.30
CA VAL A 84 11.06 -3.83 4.72
C VAL A 84 10.25 -4.24 3.50
N ARG A 85 10.13 -5.54 3.29
CA ARG A 85 9.28 -6.19 2.30
C ARG A 85 8.20 -7.00 3.03
N GLY A 86 7.15 -7.40 2.30
CA GLY A 86 6.06 -8.18 2.88
C GLY A 86 4.97 -7.30 3.52
N MET A 87 4.44 -7.69 4.67
CA MET A 87 3.33 -7.00 5.31
C MET A 87 3.81 -5.83 6.18
N ILE A 88 3.16 -4.67 6.01
CA ILE A 88 3.30 -3.49 6.88
C ILE A 88 1.92 -3.19 7.48
N GLY A 89 1.79 -3.27 8.79
CA GLY A 89 0.56 -2.96 9.50
C GLY A 89 0.45 -1.48 9.87
N VAL A 90 -0.74 -0.92 9.75
CA VAL A 90 -1.10 0.38 10.36
C VAL A 90 -2.25 0.11 11.32
N TYR A 91 -1.97 0.19 12.60
CA TYR A 91 -2.95 -0.05 13.66
C TYR A 91 -2.83 0.99 14.78
N SER A 92 -3.94 1.36 15.35
CA SER A 92 -4.00 2.21 16.54
C SER A 92 -5.22 1.86 17.41
N PRO A 93 -5.07 1.73 18.73
CA PRO A 93 -6.19 1.56 19.64
C PRO A 93 -7.00 2.87 19.82
N ILE A 94 -6.58 3.94 19.14
CA ILE A 94 -7.20 5.26 19.22
C ILE A 94 -7.99 5.48 17.93
N HIS A 95 -9.33 5.59 18.07
CA HIS A 95 -10.20 5.78 16.92
C HIS A 95 -10.29 7.24 16.46
N ARG A 96 -10.69 7.43 15.19
CA ARG A 96 -11.04 8.73 14.58
C ARG A 96 -9.92 9.76 14.61
N ILE A 97 -8.67 9.34 14.68
CA ILE A 97 -7.50 10.21 14.66
C ILE A 97 -6.94 10.44 13.24
N GLY A 98 -7.53 9.81 12.23
CA GLY A 98 -7.06 9.88 10.84
C GLY A 98 -6.08 8.76 10.46
N LYS A 99 -6.20 7.58 11.09
CA LYS A 99 -5.39 6.39 10.82
C LYS A 99 -5.40 6.01 9.33
N THR A 100 -6.58 5.87 8.73
CA THR A 100 -6.75 5.55 7.30
C THR A 100 -6.09 6.60 6.39
N LYS A 101 -6.24 7.89 6.70
CA LYS A 101 -5.54 8.95 5.97
C LYS A 101 -4.02 8.81 6.07
N PHE A 102 -3.51 8.43 7.25
CA PHE A 102 -2.10 8.16 7.46
C PHE A 102 -1.66 6.93 6.65
N ALA A 103 -2.42 5.82 6.68
CA ALA A 103 -2.14 4.60 5.93
C ALA A 103 -2.07 4.86 4.41
N ILE A 104 -3.04 5.55 3.83
CA ILE A 104 -3.07 5.93 2.40
C ILE A 104 -1.85 6.80 2.03
N ARG A 105 -1.47 7.76 2.88
CA ARG A 105 -0.26 8.59 2.65
C ARG A 105 1.01 7.76 2.69
N THR A 106 1.09 6.80 3.62
CA THR A 106 2.22 5.87 3.74
C THR A 106 2.31 4.96 2.52
N ALA A 107 1.18 4.39 2.07
CA ALA A 107 1.11 3.58 0.84
C ALA A 107 1.62 4.36 -0.37
N ARG A 108 1.14 5.60 -0.55
CA ARG A 108 1.58 6.49 -1.63
C ARG A 108 3.07 6.81 -1.57
N GLN A 109 3.60 6.99 -0.37
CA GLN A 109 5.01 7.30 -0.19
C GLN A 109 5.92 6.11 -0.49
N LEU A 110 5.58 4.92 0.03
CA LEU A 110 6.29 3.67 -0.25
C LEU A 110 6.17 3.28 -1.73
N GLY A 111 4.99 3.48 -2.32
CA GLY A 111 4.69 3.19 -3.72
C GLY A 111 5.54 3.97 -4.74
N ARG A 112 6.27 4.99 -4.29
CA ARG A 112 7.25 5.72 -5.14
C ARG A 112 8.52 4.91 -5.40
N SER A 113 8.84 3.97 -4.52
CA SER A 113 10.09 3.20 -4.58
C SER A 113 9.88 1.74 -4.93
N VAL A 114 8.75 1.16 -4.48
CA VAL A 114 8.44 -0.27 -4.67
C VAL A 114 6.94 -0.45 -4.91
N PRO A 115 6.51 -1.53 -5.58
CA PRO A 115 5.10 -1.84 -5.73
C PRO A 115 4.43 -2.11 -4.37
N VAL A 116 3.41 -1.31 -4.05
CA VAL A 116 2.64 -1.39 -2.78
C VAL A 116 1.16 -1.58 -3.09
N LEU A 117 0.54 -2.57 -2.47
CA LEU A 117 -0.90 -2.73 -2.47
C LEU A 117 -1.47 -2.31 -1.11
N TYR A 118 -2.40 -1.37 -1.11
CA TYR A 118 -3.13 -0.94 0.07
C TYR A 118 -4.40 -1.76 0.26
N LEU A 119 -4.60 -2.30 1.45
CA LEU A 119 -5.81 -3.02 1.86
C LEU A 119 -6.41 -2.34 3.09
N ASN A 120 -7.68 -1.94 2.99
CA ASN A 120 -8.45 -1.44 4.13
C ASN A 120 -9.16 -2.61 4.80
N LEU A 121 -8.76 -2.91 6.02
CA LEU A 121 -9.23 -4.02 6.84
C LEU A 121 -9.99 -3.52 8.08
N GLU A 122 -10.86 -2.55 7.86
CA GLU A 122 -11.84 -2.08 8.84
C GLU A 122 -13.23 -2.60 8.46
N GLY A 123 -14.00 -3.08 9.42
CA GLY A 123 -15.37 -3.56 9.19
C GLY A 123 -16.27 -2.50 8.57
N ASN A 124 -16.12 -1.23 8.99
CA ASN A 124 -16.77 -0.06 8.41
C ASN A 124 -15.70 0.86 7.81
N SER A 125 -15.19 0.50 6.63
CA SER A 125 -13.98 1.06 6.02
C SER A 125 -14.06 2.55 5.67
N GLY A 126 -15.26 3.06 5.34
CA GLY A 126 -15.41 4.42 4.83
C GLY A 126 -14.73 4.69 3.49
N ASP A 127 -14.44 3.65 2.73
CA ASP A 127 -13.70 3.70 1.45
C ASP A 127 -14.27 4.70 0.45
N ASN A 128 -15.59 4.90 0.47
CA ASN A 128 -16.25 5.85 -0.42
C ASN A 128 -15.78 7.30 -0.26
N TYR A 129 -15.31 7.66 0.93
CA TYR A 129 -14.76 8.99 1.16
C TYR A 129 -13.40 9.18 0.47
N TYR A 130 -12.58 8.14 0.47
CA TYR A 130 -11.22 8.21 -0.10
C TYR A 130 -11.17 7.84 -1.58
N PHE A 131 -11.90 6.80 -1.99
CA PHE A 131 -11.76 6.17 -3.30
C PHE A 131 -12.96 6.39 -4.24
N GLN A 132 -14.11 6.85 -3.76
CA GLN A 132 -15.30 7.28 -4.53
C GLN A 132 -15.86 6.26 -5.54
N ASN A 133 -15.50 4.99 -5.44
CA ASN A 133 -15.95 3.98 -6.39
C ASN A 133 -16.57 2.79 -5.64
N ARG A 134 -17.85 2.52 -5.90
CA ARG A 134 -18.65 1.48 -5.21
C ARG A 134 -18.94 0.26 -6.07
N GLU A 135 -18.72 0.34 -7.37
CA GLU A 135 -19.10 -0.72 -8.30
C GLU A 135 -17.94 -1.72 -8.52
N GLY A 136 -18.30 -2.98 -8.83
CA GLY A 136 -17.39 -4.06 -9.14
C GLY A 136 -16.93 -4.85 -7.92
N ASN A 137 -15.90 -5.67 -8.11
CA ASN A 137 -15.40 -6.62 -7.12
C ASN A 137 -14.69 -5.94 -5.96
N ASP A 138 -14.78 -6.55 -4.78
CA ASP A 138 -14.12 -6.12 -3.55
C ASP A 138 -13.26 -7.24 -2.94
N LEU A 139 -12.70 -6.99 -1.77
CA LEU A 139 -11.81 -7.94 -1.08
C LEU A 139 -12.54 -9.24 -0.68
N GLY A 140 -13.86 -9.19 -0.47
CA GLY A 140 -14.69 -10.37 -0.22
C GLY A 140 -14.79 -11.29 -1.44
N ASP A 141 -14.92 -10.71 -2.64
CA ASP A 141 -14.89 -11.50 -3.88
C ASP A 141 -13.52 -12.17 -4.08
N LEU A 142 -12.42 -11.51 -3.71
CA LEU A 142 -11.09 -12.10 -3.79
C LEU A 142 -10.94 -13.30 -2.84
N LEU A 143 -11.42 -13.18 -1.61
CA LEU A 143 -11.48 -14.28 -0.64
C LEU A 143 -12.33 -15.45 -1.18
N TYR A 144 -13.47 -15.15 -1.77
CA TYR A 144 -14.32 -16.16 -2.40
C TYR A 144 -13.60 -16.91 -3.52
N TYR A 145 -12.90 -16.21 -4.42
CA TYR A 145 -12.10 -16.85 -5.46
C TYR A 145 -10.95 -17.69 -4.90
N MET A 146 -10.33 -17.25 -3.81
CA MET A 146 -9.27 -18.01 -3.16
C MET A 146 -9.79 -19.32 -2.55
N ARG A 147 -11.00 -19.31 -1.94
CA ARG A 147 -11.64 -20.52 -1.40
C ARG A 147 -11.95 -21.58 -2.46
N GLN A 148 -12.14 -21.18 -3.71
CA GLN A 148 -12.41 -22.09 -4.82
C GLN A 148 -11.15 -22.75 -5.40
N ASP A 149 -9.98 -22.57 -4.78
CA ASP A 149 -8.68 -23.12 -5.22
C ASP A 149 -8.38 -22.84 -6.72
N ASN A 150 -8.73 -21.64 -7.16
CA ASN A 150 -8.68 -21.24 -8.57
C ASN A 150 -7.21 -20.95 -8.94
N MET A 151 -6.63 -21.74 -9.85
CA MET A 151 -5.25 -21.62 -10.34
C MET A 151 -4.91 -20.24 -10.93
N ASN A 152 -5.88 -19.38 -11.16
CA ASN A 152 -5.72 -18.06 -11.78
C ASN A 152 -5.88 -16.88 -10.80
N LEU A 153 -5.57 -17.07 -9.51
CA LEU A 153 -5.69 -15.98 -8.52
C LEU A 153 -4.94 -14.71 -8.94
N GLY A 154 -3.76 -14.85 -9.55
CA GLY A 154 -2.98 -13.71 -10.05
C GLY A 154 -3.72 -12.88 -11.10
N LEU A 155 -4.39 -13.52 -12.07
CA LEU A 155 -5.19 -12.83 -13.08
C LEU A 155 -6.43 -12.16 -12.47
N LYS A 156 -7.11 -12.84 -11.54
CA LYS A 156 -8.25 -12.27 -10.81
C LYS A 156 -7.83 -11.04 -10.03
N LEU A 157 -6.72 -11.13 -9.31
CA LEU A 157 -6.15 -10.04 -8.54
C LEU A 157 -5.89 -8.80 -9.42
N VAL A 158 -5.25 -8.98 -10.58
CA VAL A 158 -4.99 -7.88 -11.53
C VAL A 158 -6.28 -7.19 -11.97
N GLY A 159 -7.35 -7.97 -12.23
CA GLY A 159 -8.65 -7.43 -12.63
C GLY A 159 -9.40 -6.69 -11.51
N MET A 160 -9.03 -6.89 -10.24
CA MET A 160 -9.68 -6.30 -9.07
C MET A 160 -8.93 -5.08 -8.52
N ILE A 161 -7.64 -4.95 -8.83
CA ILE A 161 -6.84 -3.82 -8.39
C ILE A 161 -7.29 -2.54 -9.08
N ARG A 162 -7.43 -1.51 -8.28
CA ARG A 162 -7.76 -0.15 -8.71
C ARG A 162 -6.67 0.80 -8.29
N GLN A 163 -6.57 1.92 -8.99
CA GLN A 163 -5.62 2.97 -8.68
C GLN A 163 -6.30 4.30 -8.49
N LYS A 164 -5.94 5.01 -7.42
CA LYS A 164 -6.35 6.40 -7.22
C LYS A 164 -5.27 7.20 -6.48
N GLY A 165 -4.91 8.33 -7.05
CA GLY A 165 -3.95 9.27 -6.46
C GLY A 165 -2.59 8.63 -6.14
N GLY A 166 -2.11 7.73 -7.00
CA GLY A 166 -0.84 7.03 -6.83
C GLY A 166 -0.85 5.93 -5.76
N VAL A 167 -2.03 5.37 -5.46
CA VAL A 167 -2.20 4.23 -4.56
C VAL A 167 -2.95 3.13 -5.28
N ASP A 168 -2.34 1.94 -5.36
CA ASP A 168 -3.00 0.73 -5.82
C ASP A 168 -3.73 0.10 -4.63
N TYR A 169 -4.99 -0.24 -4.82
CA TYR A 169 -5.83 -0.78 -3.76
C TYR A 169 -6.85 -1.78 -4.29
N ILE A 170 -7.38 -2.61 -3.40
CA ILE A 170 -8.60 -3.39 -3.62
C ILE A 170 -9.68 -2.78 -2.73
N PRO A 171 -10.92 -2.55 -3.24
CA PRO A 171 -12.01 -2.07 -2.41
C PRO A 171 -12.24 -2.96 -1.19
N ALA A 172 -12.51 -2.36 -0.05
CA ALA A 172 -12.80 -3.10 1.19
C ALA A 172 -14.10 -3.90 1.07
N ILE A 173 -14.23 -4.94 1.88
CA ILE A 173 -15.46 -5.73 2.02
C ILE A 173 -16.61 -4.79 2.41
N ARG A 174 -17.73 -4.86 1.69
CA ARG A 174 -18.86 -3.95 1.87
C ARG A 174 -19.69 -4.25 3.09
N ASN A 175 -19.81 -5.53 3.43
CA ASN A 175 -20.62 -6.00 4.54
C ASN A 175 -19.73 -6.33 5.74
N GLU A 176 -19.96 -5.64 6.87
CA GLU A 176 -19.20 -5.88 8.11
C GLU A 176 -19.37 -7.32 8.63
N GLN A 177 -20.54 -7.94 8.46
CA GLN A 177 -20.74 -9.31 8.89
C GLN A 177 -19.88 -10.29 8.09
N ASP A 178 -19.82 -10.11 6.77
CA ASP A 178 -18.95 -10.92 5.90
C ASP A 178 -17.49 -10.74 6.28
N PHE A 179 -17.08 -9.50 6.60
CA PHE A 179 -15.74 -9.20 7.09
C PHE A 179 -15.41 -9.94 8.40
N ARG A 180 -16.33 -9.93 9.36
CA ARG A 180 -16.16 -10.62 10.66
C ARG A 180 -16.16 -12.15 10.54
N ASN A 181 -16.76 -12.69 9.50
CA ASN A 181 -16.81 -14.14 9.25
C ASN A 181 -15.53 -14.69 8.61
N VAL A 182 -14.60 -13.84 8.21
CA VAL A 182 -13.31 -14.26 7.66
C VAL A 182 -12.39 -14.68 8.81
N ASP A 183 -11.91 -15.92 8.77
CA ASP A 183 -11.02 -16.46 9.77
C ASP A 183 -9.60 -15.89 9.64
N ARG A 184 -8.85 -15.92 10.74
CA ARG A 184 -7.45 -15.51 10.80
C ARG A 184 -6.59 -16.20 9.75
N GLU A 185 -6.75 -17.50 9.61
CA GLU A 185 -6.01 -18.32 8.65
C GLU A 185 -6.31 -17.94 7.20
N GLU A 186 -7.54 -17.55 6.91
CA GLU A 186 -7.93 -17.07 5.59
C GLU A 186 -7.27 -15.74 5.27
N TRP A 187 -7.22 -14.81 6.23
CA TRP A 187 -6.50 -13.55 6.07
C TRP A 187 -5.02 -13.77 5.76
N LEU A 188 -4.35 -14.59 6.55
CA LEU A 188 -2.92 -14.85 6.37
C LEU A 188 -2.64 -15.50 5.02
N ARG A 189 -3.42 -16.53 4.64
CA ARG A 189 -3.31 -17.17 3.31
C ARG A 189 -3.53 -16.18 2.16
N LEU A 190 -4.51 -15.27 2.32
CA LEU A 190 -4.75 -14.24 1.29
C LEU A 190 -3.54 -13.32 1.13
N PHE A 191 -2.96 -12.84 2.23
CA PHE A 191 -1.81 -11.94 2.18
C PHE A 191 -0.58 -12.62 1.57
N GLU A 192 -0.30 -13.85 1.96
CA GLU A 192 0.76 -14.66 1.37
C GLU A 192 0.53 -14.88 -0.13
N ALA A 193 -0.67 -15.28 -0.52
CA ALA A 193 -1.00 -15.51 -1.92
C ALA A 193 -0.88 -14.24 -2.78
N ILE A 194 -1.23 -13.07 -2.24
CA ILE A 194 -1.03 -11.80 -2.94
C ILE A 194 0.45 -11.51 -3.11
N LEU A 195 1.27 -11.68 -2.07
CA LEU A 195 2.71 -11.43 -2.14
C LEU A 195 3.42 -12.40 -3.08
N GLU A 196 3.01 -13.66 -3.12
CA GLU A 196 3.62 -14.68 -3.98
C GLU A 196 3.18 -14.57 -5.45
N LYS A 197 1.89 -14.28 -5.69
CA LYS A 197 1.28 -14.38 -7.03
C LYS A 197 1.08 -13.02 -7.70
N SER A 198 1.61 -11.93 -7.14
CA SER A 198 1.50 -10.60 -7.70
C SER A 198 2.85 -9.87 -7.76
N ILE A 199 2.79 -8.65 -8.29
CA ILE A 199 3.97 -7.76 -8.37
C ILE A 199 4.29 -7.06 -7.05
N TYR A 200 3.36 -7.07 -6.10
CA TYR A 200 3.48 -6.25 -4.91
C TYR A 200 4.52 -6.81 -3.95
N GLU A 201 5.47 -5.99 -3.62
CA GLU A 201 6.52 -6.30 -2.65
C GLU A 201 6.10 -5.92 -1.23
N ILE A 202 5.11 -5.04 -1.12
CA ILE A 202 4.55 -4.59 0.16
C ILE A 202 3.02 -4.67 0.12
N LEU A 203 2.43 -5.29 1.15
CA LEU A 203 1.04 -5.11 1.51
C LEU A 203 0.94 -4.12 2.67
N LEU A 204 0.33 -2.97 2.44
CA LEU A 204 0.03 -2.04 3.51
C LEU A 204 -1.38 -2.29 4.03
N LEU A 205 -1.46 -2.82 5.24
CA LEU A 205 -2.69 -3.26 5.91
C LEU A 205 -3.18 -2.15 6.84
N ASP A 206 -4.30 -1.51 6.53
CA ASP A 206 -4.99 -0.56 7.41
C ASP A 206 -5.95 -1.33 8.33
N LEU A 207 -5.46 -1.73 9.50
CA LEU A 207 -6.12 -2.68 10.39
C LEU A 207 -7.12 -1.99 11.33
N GLY A 208 -8.32 -2.55 11.41
CA GLY A 208 -9.34 -2.21 12.41
C GLY A 208 -9.40 -3.24 13.55
N ASP A 209 -10.22 -2.95 14.58
CA ASP A 209 -10.39 -3.85 15.74
C ASP A 209 -11.27 -5.05 15.43
N SER A 210 -12.06 -4.98 14.35
CA SER A 210 -13.05 -6.01 14.00
C SER A 210 -12.46 -7.19 13.25
N ILE A 211 -11.19 -7.13 12.85
CA ILE A 211 -10.54 -8.22 12.12
C ILE A 211 -10.21 -9.40 13.06
N ASN A 212 -10.56 -10.60 12.65
CA ASN A 212 -10.20 -11.79 13.40
C ASN A 212 -8.69 -12.03 13.32
N GLY A 213 -8.07 -12.34 14.47
CA GLY A 213 -6.64 -12.60 14.55
C GLY A 213 -5.77 -11.36 14.40
N LEU A 214 -6.22 -10.18 14.84
CA LEU A 214 -5.46 -8.93 14.76
C LEU A 214 -4.01 -9.09 15.25
N TYR A 215 -3.79 -9.70 16.42
CA TYR A 215 -2.43 -9.83 16.97
C TYR A 215 -1.56 -10.75 16.13
N GLN A 216 -2.10 -11.87 15.66
CA GLN A 216 -1.37 -12.77 14.77
C GLN A 216 -1.05 -12.13 13.41
N ILE A 217 -1.93 -11.30 12.88
CA ILE A 217 -1.66 -10.52 11.67
C ILE A 217 -0.53 -9.51 11.93
N LEU A 218 -0.57 -8.81 13.07
CA LEU A 218 0.49 -7.89 13.47
C LEU A 218 1.84 -8.59 13.67
N GLU A 219 1.85 -9.82 14.20
CA GLU A 219 3.06 -10.64 14.33
C GLU A 219 3.69 -11.02 12.99
N ASN A 220 2.88 -11.13 11.95
CA ASN A 220 3.36 -11.39 10.58
C ASN A 220 3.79 -10.11 9.84
N CYS A 221 3.57 -8.92 10.42
CA CYS A 221 4.04 -7.67 9.84
C CYS A 221 5.53 -7.45 10.14
N GLY A 222 6.33 -7.20 9.10
CA GLY A 222 7.73 -6.82 9.26
C GLY A 222 7.90 -5.44 9.90
N ARG A 223 6.88 -4.58 9.78
CA ARG A 223 6.81 -3.26 10.43
C ARG A 223 5.38 -2.89 10.75
N ILE A 224 5.18 -2.18 11.86
CA ILE A 224 3.89 -1.69 12.29
C ILE A 224 4.00 -0.19 12.56
N TYR A 225 3.10 0.58 11.99
CA TYR A 225 2.94 1.98 12.34
C TYR A 225 1.75 2.16 13.26
N THR A 226 1.97 2.77 14.42
CA THR A 226 0.90 3.13 15.36
C THR A 226 0.75 4.65 15.42
N PRO A 227 -0.18 5.21 14.63
CA PRO A 227 -0.51 6.63 14.72
C PRO A 227 -1.11 6.95 16.09
N TYR A 228 -0.73 8.10 16.67
CA TYR A 228 -1.28 8.58 17.93
C TYR A 228 -1.38 10.10 17.97
N ILE A 229 -2.21 10.61 18.88
CA ILE A 229 -2.32 12.03 19.20
C ILE A 229 -1.86 12.26 20.64
N ASP A 230 -1.35 13.46 20.93
CA ASP A 230 -0.82 13.82 22.23
C ASP A 230 -1.93 14.31 23.17
N GLU A 231 -2.75 13.38 23.65
CA GLU A 231 -3.85 13.62 24.58
C GLU A 231 -3.82 12.58 25.70
N GLY A 232 -4.28 12.95 26.91
CA GLY A 232 -4.26 12.08 28.08
C GLY A 232 -5.00 10.76 27.87
N ILE A 233 -6.24 10.81 27.31
CA ILE A 233 -7.01 9.60 27.02
C ILE A 233 -6.37 8.75 25.94
N ALA A 234 -5.80 9.37 24.91
CA ALA A 234 -5.11 8.66 23.84
C ALA A 234 -3.87 7.92 24.36
N LYS A 235 -3.09 8.56 25.25
CA LYS A 235 -1.95 7.92 25.93
C LYS A 235 -2.39 6.73 26.78
N ALA A 236 -3.47 6.89 27.58
CA ALA A 236 -3.97 5.81 28.41
C ALA A 236 -4.41 4.59 27.59
N LYS A 237 -5.09 4.80 26.43
CA LYS A 237 -5.46 3.72 25.51
C LYS A 237 -4.23 3.02 24.93
N LEU A 238 -3.21 3.79 24.54
CA LEU A 238 -1.97 3.24 24.01
C LEU A 238 -1.23 2.41 25.06
N ASP A 239 -1.12 2.92 26.28
CA ASP A 239 -0.50 2.20 27.39
C ASP A 239 -1.25 0.91 27.73
N GLN A 240 -2.60 0.95 27.71
CA GLN A 240 -3.43 -0.24 27.93
C GLN A 240 -3.18 -1.27 26.81
N TYR A 241 -3.15 -0.86 25.57
CA TYR A 241 -2.86 -1.74 24.42
C TYR A 241 -1.50 -2.41 24.55
N GLU A 242 -0.45 -1.65 24.86
CA GLU A 242 0.90 -2.18 25.03
C GLU A 242 1.00 -3.16 26.20
N LYS A 243 0.30 -2.88 27.31
CA LYS A 243 0.19 -3.82 28.44
C LYS A 243 -0.52 -5.10 28.04
N SER A 244 -1.64 -4.99 27.30
CA SER A 244 -2.40 -6.14 26.81
C SER A 244 -1.54 -7.05 25.93
N LEU A 245 -0.76 -6.49 25.01
CA LEU A 245 0.17 -7.27 24.17
C LEU A 245 1.17 -8.04 25.00
N ARG A 246 1.76 -7.44 26.03
CA ARG A 246 2.73 -8.12 26.90
C ARG A 246 2.08 -9.24 27.71
N ILE A 247 0.89 -9.00 28.28
CA ILE A 247 0.18 -9.98 29.11
C ILE A 247 -0.29 -11.17 28.27
N SER A 248 -0.73 -10.94 27.02
CA SER A 248 -1.22 -12.00 26.13
C SER A 248 -0.12 -12.74 25.35
N GLY A 249 1.15 -12.46 25.62
CA GLY A 249 2.28 -13.14 24.97
C GLY A 249 2.71 -12.57 23.62
N HIS A 250 2.09 -11.47 23.18
CA HIS A 250 2.37 -10.81 21.87
C HIS A 250 3.34 -9.62 21.98
N GLY A 251 4.19 -9.60 22.99
CA GLY A 251 5.10 -8.47 23.26
C GLY A 251 6.08 -8.16 22.13
N GLU A 252 6.42 -9.13 21.29
CA GLU A 252 7.29 -8.95 20.13
C GLU A 252 6.75 -7.96 19.10
N ILE A 253 5.43 -7.78 19.00
CA ILE A 253 4.79 -6.78 18.16
C ILE A 253 5.39 -5.38 18.42
N LEU A 254 5.68 -5.08 19.69
CA LEU A 254 6.21 -3.77 20.10
C LEU A 254 7.59 -3.49 19.54
N SER A 255 8.44 -4.50 19.35
CA SER A 255 9.79 -4.33 18.78
C SER A 255 9.77 -3.88 17.32
N ARG A 256 8.70 -4.22 16.58
CA ARG A 256 8.48 -3.85 15.17
C ARG A 256 7.57 -2.63 15.02
N THR A 257 7.11 -2.06 16.15
CA THR A 257 6.15 -0.94 16.16
C THR A 257 6.87 0.41 16.19
N VAL A 258 6.52 1.25 15.22
CA VAL A 258 6.95 2.65 15.15
C VAL A 258 5.77 3.56 15.46
N LYS A 259 5.80 4.21 16.62
CA LYS A 259 4.77 5.18 16.99
C LYS A 259 4.94 6.47 16.18
N LYS A 260 3.85 6.95 15.56
CA LYS A 260 3.84 8.17 14.76
C LYS A 260 2.84 9.19 15.32
N ARG A 261 3.37 10.30 15.82
CA ARG A 261 2.51 11.41 16.22
C ARG A 261 1.87 12.03 14.99
N ILE A 262 0.55 12.16 15.00
CA ILE A 262 -0.21 12.84 13.97
C ILE A 262 -0.87 14.09 14.56
N GLY A 263 -0.95 15.17 13.76
CA GLY A 263 -1.64 16.38 14.17
C GLY A 263 -3.14 16.15 14.27
N ARG A 264 -3.81 16.89 15.14
CA ARG A 264 -5.28 16.91 15.20
C ARG A 264 -5.85 17.33 13.85
N THR A 265 -6.88 16.66 13.38
CA THR A 265 -7.66 17.17 12.24
C THR A 265 -8.43 18.41 12.67
N LYS A 266 -8.57 19.41 11.78
CA LYS A 266 -9.32 20.66 12.04
C LYS A 266 -10.73 20.44 12.64
N MET A 267 -11.32 19.25 12.45
CA MET A 267 -12.59 18.86 13.06
C MET A 267 -12.49 18.60 14.57
N GLN A 268 -11.36 18.10 15.06
CA GLN A 268 -11.16 17.78 16.47
C GLN A 268 -10.93 19.06 17.31
N GLU A 269 -10.43 20.12 16.69
CA GLU A 269 -10.23 21.42 17.38
C GLU A 269 -11.56 22.14 17.71
N ARG A 270 -12.65 21.86 16.97
CA ARG A 270 -13.96 22.46 17.19
C ARG A 270 -14.74 21.91 18.38
N TYR A 271 -14.36 20.76 18.92
CA TYR A 271 -15.09 20.05 19.99
C TYR A 271 -14.34 19.99 21.31
N LEU A 272 -13.33 20.83 21.53
CA LEU A 272 -12.69 20.92 22.84
C LEU A 272 -13.59 21.67 23.80
N PRO A 273 -14.01 21.08 24.94
CA PRO A 273 -14.63 21.82 26.02
C PRO A 273 -13.54 22.74 26.63
N GLY A 274 -13.65 24.04 26.45
CA GLY A 274 -12.72 24.98 27.08
C GLY A 274 -12.45 26.30 26.35
N LYS A 275 -12.97 26.49 25.13
CA LYS A 275 -12.96 27.80 24.46
C LYS A 275 -14.37 28.35 24.28
N ARG A 276 -15.14 28.39 25.37
CA ARG A 276 -16.32 29.26 25.46
C ARG A 276 -16.05 30.25 26.58
N GLY A 277 -15.91 31.48 26.21
CA GLY A 277 -16.10 32.56 27.14
C GLY A 277 -14.87 33.41 27.40
N GLU A 278 -14.56 34.27 26.44
CA GLU A 278 -14.09 35.63 26.67
C GLU A 278 -14.55 36.46 25.46
N ALA A 279 -15.82 36.76 25.42
CA ALA A 279 -16.33 37.86 24.63
C ALA A 279 -17.67 38.30 25.25
N GLN A 280 -17.65 39.53 25.69
CA GLN A 280 -18.79 40.36 26.16
C GLN A 280 -19.05 40.33 27.65
N LYS A 281 -18.26 41.11 28.37
CA LYS A 281 -18.73 42.07 29.35
C LYS A 281 -18.14 43.41 28.90
N ASP A 282 -18.96 44.18 28.26
CA ASP A 282 -18.94 45.64 28.27
C ASP A 282 -20.28 46.12 27.77
N GLU A 283 -20.91 46.87 28.66
CA GLU A 283 -22.16 47.66 28.71
C GLU A 283 -23.37 47.03 29.37
#